data_da7c641ee5d9b1f0e3f649bff01c6489
#
_entry.id   da7c641ee5d9b1f0e3f649bff01c6489
#
_cell.length_a   1.000
_cell.length_b   1.000
_cell.length_c   1.000
_cell.angle_alpha   90.00
_cell.angle_beta   90.00
_cell.angle_gamma   90.00
#
_symmetry.space_group_name_H-M   'P 1'
#
loop_
_entity.id
_entity.type
_entity.pdbx_description
1 polymer ?
#
loop_
_entity_poly.entity_id
_entity_poly.type
_entity_poly.pdbx_seq_one_letter_code
_entity_poly.pdbx_strand_id
1 'polypeptide(L)'
;MDNNNSIINSINNVRHLINNSILMLRDLDTALSTHGFQPLNGNAIGMERSTSINQSMFQYSTFFPQYMARQYALSEEINANKVNRILFTNIQFFHGDYEEIRPTLINSVMIFPQPIADVKDYIKNWWLKYTVYEDKGWGEILKNGELNEDIDEEEIRTIFWCRDLLSINGQKELLEEKEKLIQFFFK
;
A
#
# COMPACT_ATOMS: atom_id res chain seq x y z
N MET A 1 8.46 15.97 33.66
CA MET A 1 8.32 14.70 32.93
C MET A 1 9.71 14.20 32.59
N ASP A 2 10.02 12.98 32.92
CA ASP A 2 11.34 12.40 32.64
C ASP A 2 11.49 12.20 31.11
N ASN A 3 12.39 12.97 30.51
CA ASN A 3 12.62 12.94 29.06
C ASN A 3 12.96 11.52 28.54
N ASN A 4 13.60 10.69 29.37
CA ASN A 4 13.95 9.31 29.03
C ASN A 4 12.69 8.45 28.82
N ASN A 5 11.69 8.58 29.68
CA ASN A 5 10.43 7.84 29.55
C ASN A 5 9.64 8.26 28.30
N SER A 6 9.69 9.54 27.92
CA SER A 6 9.06 10.02 26.70
C SER A 6 9.69 9.41 25.44
N ILE A 7 11.02 9.35 25.37
CA ILE A 7 11.73 8.74 24.24
C ILE A 7 11.43 7.24 24.15
N ILE A 8 11.48 6.52 25.28
CA ILE A 8 11.17 5.08 25.31
C ILE A 8 9.74 4.81 24.82
N ASN A 9 8.78 5.61 25.29
CA ASN A 9 7.38 5.48 24.87
C ASN A 9 7.22 5.75 23.37
N SER A 10 7.88 6.77 22.83
CA SER A 10 7.84 7.06 21.39
C SER A 10 8.40 5.92 20.55
N ILE A 11 9.56 5.36 20.96
CA ILE A 11 10.15 4.20 20.27
C ILE A 11 9.21 2.98 20.33
N ASN A 12 8.61 2.71 21.48
CA ASN A 12 7.69 1.58 21.63
C ASN A 12 6.43 1.77 20.79
N ASN A 13 5.86 2.98 20.72
CA ASN A 13 4.71 3.27 19.87
C ASN A 13 5.02 3.01 18.39
N VAL A 14 6.20 3.46 17.91
CA VAL A 14 6.65 3.19 16.54
C VAL A 14 6.78 1.69 16.29
N ARG A 15 7.39 0.95 17.22
CA ARG A 15 7.54 -0.52 17.08
C ARG A 15 6.18 -1.22 17.05
N HIS A 16 5.22 -0.81 17.87
CA HIS A 16 3.87 -1.36 17.85
C HIS A 16 3.14 -1.04 16.55
N LEU A 17 3.26 0.18 16.04
CA LEU A 17 2.66 0.57 14.77
C LEU A 17 3.18 -0.33 13.62
N ILE A 18 4.50 -0.47 13.49
CA ILE A 18 5.11 -1.33 12.47
C ILE A 18 4.69 -2.79 12.62
N ASN A 19 4.72 -3.32 13.85
CA ASN A 19 4.32 -4.71 14.10
C ASN A 19 2.86 -4.96 13.71
N ASN A 20 1.94 -4.08 14.12
CA ASN A 20 0.52 -4.19 13.77
C ASN A 20 0.30 -4.10 12.27
N SER A 21 1.04 -3.23 11.57
CA SER A 21 0.98 -3.12 10.12
C SER A 21 1.45 -4.40 9.41
N ILE A 22 2.52 -5.03 9.90
CA ILE A 22 2.99 -6.33 9.38
C ILE A 22 1.93 -7.41 9.61
N LEU A 23 1.34 -7.47 10.79
CA LEU A 23 0.28 -8.45 11.11
C LEU A 23 -0.93 -8.24 10.20
N MET A 24 -1.37 -7.00 10.00
CA MET A 24 -2.48 -6.68 9.12
C MET A 24 -2.22 -7.12 7.66
N LEU A 25 -1.01 -6.88 7.13
CA LEU A 25 -0.65 -7.35 5.78
C LEU A 25 -0.61 -8.88 5.68
N ARG A 26 -0.16 -9.58 6.73
CA ARG A 26 -0.16 -11.05 6.79
C ARG A 26 -1.57 -11.62 6.84
N ASP A 27 -2.46 -10.98 7.60
CA ASP A 27 -3.87 -11.38 7.66
C ASP A 27 -4.55 -11.18 6.30
N LEU A 28 -4.21 -10.09 5.60
CA LEU A 28 -4.68 -9.85 4.24
C LEU A 28 -4.11 -10.87 3.24
N ASP A 29 -2.81 -11.21 3.29
CA ASP A 29 -2.20 -12.29 2.51
C ASP A 29 -3.01 -13.58 2.67
N THR A 30 -3.30 -13.96 3.92
CA THR A 30 -4.05 -15.17 4.23
C THR A 30 -5.48 -15.11 3.69
N ALA A 31 -6.16 -14.00 3.88
CA ALA A 31 -7.53 -13.80 3.43
C ALA A 31 -7.66 -13.80 1.90
N LEU A 32 -6.72 -13.18 1.18
CA LEU A 32 -6.70 -13.15 -0.28
C LEU A 32 -6.30 -14.50 -0.89
N SER A 33 -5.41 -15.26 -0.23
CA SER A 33 -5.00 -16.59 -0.72
C SER A 33 -6.16 -17.57 -0.84
N THR A 34 -7.19 -17.45 0.00
CA THR A 34 -8.41 -18.28 -0.10
C THR A 34 -9.21 -18.03 -1.39
N HIS A 35 -8.92 -16.94 -2.10
CA HIS A 35 -9.54 -16.57 -3.37
C HIS A 35 -8.58 -16.73 -4.57
N GLY A 36 -7.48 -17.46 -4.38
CA GLY A 36 -6.52 -17.74 -5.44
C GLY A 36 -5.48 -16.65 -5.70
N PHE A 37 -5.47 -15.57 -4.90
CA PHE A 37 -4.43 -14.55 -5.01
C PHE A 37 -3.14 -14.97 -4.34
N GLN A 38 -2.02 -14.54 -4.90
CA GLN A 38 -0.71 -14.67 -4.27
C GLN A 38 0.06 -13.35 -4.32
N PRO A 39 0.90 -13.08 -3.30
CA PRO A 39 1.75 -11.89 -3.31
C PRO A 39 2.79 -11.98 -4.42
N LEU A 40 2.97 -10.89 -5.18
CA LEU A 40 3.93 -10.83 -6.28
C LEU A 40 5.38 -10.75 -5.77
N ASN A 41 5.60 -10.14 -4.61
CA ASN A 41 6.91 -9.96 -3.99
C ASN A 41 7.31 -11.10 -3.03
N GLY A 42 6.62 -12.25 -3.06
CA GLY A 42 6.84 -13.33 -2.11
C GLY A 42 6.64 -12.85 -0.67
N ASN A 43 7.66 -13.01 0.19
CA ASN A 43 7.61 -12.55 1.59
C ASN A 43 8.06 -11.09 1.78
N ALA A 44 8.51 -10.40 0.72
CA ALA A 44 8.98 -9.04 0.84
C ALA A 44 7.81 -8.05 0.93
N ILE A 45 8.00 -7.00 1.73
CA ILE A 45 7.11 -5.85 1.82
C ILE A 45 7.78 -4.71 1.05
N GLY A 46 7.05 -4.09 0.12
CA GLY A 46 7.49 -2.86 -0.52
C GLY A 46 7.53 -1.75 0.53
N MET A 47 8.64 -1.05 0.63
CA MET A 47 8.77 0.10 1.52
C MET A 47 9.82 1.07 0.97
N GLU A 48 9.64 2.34 1.26
CA GLU A 48 10.66 3.35 1.02
C GLU A 48 11.32 3.73 2.34
N ARG A 49 12.63 3.60 2.36
CA ARG A 49 13.47 4.06 3.46
C ARG A 49 14.84 4.47 2.95
N SER A 50 15.46 5.42 3.60
CA SER A 50 16.86 5.72 3.36
C SER A 50 17.78 4.97 4.31
N THR A 51 18.97 4.68 3.79
CA THR A 51 20.10 4.17 4.58
C THR A 51 21.36 5.02 4.42
N SER A 52 21.27 6.14 3.68
CA SER A 52 22.44 7.00 3.42
C SER A 52 22.56 8.12 4.44
N ILE A 53 23.75 8.24 5.05
CA ILE A 53 24.09 9.37 5.93
C ILE A 53 24.26 10.69 5.17
N ASN A 54 24.47 10.62 3.85
CA ASN A 54 24.67 11.79 2.99
C ASN A 54 23.38 12.40 2.45
N GLN A 55 22.21 11.96 2.97
CA GLN A 55 20.94 12.56 2.59
C GLN A 55 20.82 14.00 3.11
N SER A 56 20.12 14.82 2.33
CA SER A 56 19.81 16.18 2.78
C SER A 56 18.93 16.17 4.02
N MET A 57 18.95 17.27 4.78
CA MET A 57 18.12 17.43 5.99
C MET A 57 16.61 17.22 5.72
N PHE A 58 16.16 17.44 4.49
CA PHE A 58 14.77 17.26 4.09
C PHE A 58 14.37 15.78 3.92
N GLN A 59 15.34 14.86 3.91
CA GLN A 59 15.10 13.42 3.70
C GLN A 59 15.24 12.57 4.97
N TYR A 60 15.38 13.20 6.15
CA TYR A 60 15.46 12.46 7.42
C TYR A 60 14.24 11.56 7.66
N SER A 61 13.08 11.96 7.15
CA SER A 61 11.84 11.20 7.27
C SER A 61 11.92 9.83 6.58
N THR A 62 12.78 9.65 5.58
CA THR A 62 12.92 8.38 4.86
C THR A 62 13.72 7.31 5.63
N PHE A 63 14.28 7.63 6.81
CA PHE A 63 14.82 6.62 7.72
C PHE A 63 13.73 5.81 8.42
N PHE A 64 12.52 6.37 8.53
CA PHE A 64 11.32 5.66 8.89
C PHE A 64 10.53 5.35 7.60
N PRO A 65 9.96 4.16 7.42
CA PRO A 65 9.23 3.85 6.20
C PRO A 65 8.02 4.78 6.05
N GLN A 66 7.94 5.48 4.91
CA GLN A 66 6.77 6.28 4.59
C GLN A 66 5.54 5.40 4.42
N TYR A 67 5.75 4.22 3.83
CA TYR A 67 4.69 3.25 3.57
C TYR A 67 5.18 1.81 3.66
N MET A 68 4.22 0.89 3.75
CA MET A 68 4.41 -0.55 3.62
C MET A 68 3.38 -1.10 2.63
N ALA A 69 3.83 -1.71 1.53
CA ALA A 69 2.98 -2.10 0.43
C ALA A 69 3.09 -3.57 0.06
N ARG A 70 1.97 -4.14 -0.42
CA ARG A 70 1.87 -5.49 -0.98
C ARG A 70 1.06 -5.46 -2.28
N GLN A 71 1.52 -6.22 -3.27
CA GLN A 71 0.83 -6.41 -4.53
C GLN A 71 0.46 -7.88 -4.70
N TYR A 72 -0.69 -8.14 -5.33
CA TYR A 72 -1.21 -9.49 -5.54
C TYR A 72 -1.77 -9.65 -6.96
N ALA A 73 -1.67 -10.86 -7.49
CA ALA A 73 -2.39 -11.26 -8.68
C ALA A 73 -2.91 -12.69 -8.53
N LEU A 74 -3.79 -13.12 -9.41
CA LEU A 74 -4.27 -14.49 -9.43
C LEU A 74 -3.13 -15.46 -9.75
N SER A 75 -3.00 -16.52 -8.95
CA SER A 75 -1.97 -17.55 -9.13
C SER A 75 -2.02 -18.19 -10.52
N GLU A 76 -3.21 -18.38 -11.07
CA GLU A 76 -3.42 -18.92 -12.42
C GLU A 76 -2.90 -17.97 -13.50
N GLU A 77 -3.13 -16.66 -13.39
CA GLU A 77 -2.64 -15.67 -14.34
C GLU A 77 -1.11 -15.55 -14.29
N ILE A 78 -0.53 -15.59 -13.08
CA ILE A 78 0.93 -15.58 -12.92
C ILE A 78 1.56 -16.80 -13.57
N ASN A 79 0.99 -17.99 -13.32
CA ASN A 79 1.49 -19.25 -13.90
C ASN A 79 1.33 -19.30 -15.43
N ALA A 80 0.33 -18.64 -15.97
CA ALA A 80 0.10 -18.51 -17.40
C ALA A 80 0.96 -17.41 -18.06
N ASN A 81 1.69 -16.60 -17.30
CA ASN A 81 2.37 -15.37 -17.75
C ASN A 81 1.42 -14.41 -18.49
N LYS A 82 0.21 -14.24 -17.97
CA LYS A 82 -0.86 -13.41 -18.55
C LYS A 82 -1.64 -12.72 -17.43
N VAL A 83 -0.99 -11.80 -16.75
CA VAL A 83 -1.61 -11.03 -15.67
C VAL A 83 -2.34 -9.83 -16.25
N ASN A 84 -3.66 -9.80 -16.09
CA ASN A 84 -4.52 -8.73 -16.58
C ASN A 84 -4.77 -7.66 -15.52
N ARG A 85 -4.71 -8.04 -14.25
CA ARG A 85 -5.02 -7.16 -13.12
C ARG A 85 -4.12 -7.46 -11.95
N ILE A 86 -3.79 -6.43 -11.19
CA ILE A 86 -3.14 -6.59 -9.89
C ILE A 86 -3.96 -5.88 -8.80
N LEU A 87 -4.01 -6.50 -7.65
CA LEU A 87 -4.44 -5.86 -6.42
C LEU A 87 -3.24 -5.21 -5.75
N PHE A 88 -3.53 -4.16 -5.04
CA PHE A 88 -2.53 -3.41 -4.36
C PHE A 88 -3.06 -2.86 -3.02
N THR A 89 -2.24 -3.03 -1.99
CA THR A 89 -2.51 -2.52 -0.65
C THR A 89 -1.29 -1.78 -0.15
N ASN A 90 -1.49 -0.57 0.34
CA ASN A 90 -0.47 0.31 0.88
C ASN A 90 -0.91 0.88 2.23
N ILE A 91 -0.10 0.67 3.26
CA ILE A 91 -0.23 1.35 4.54
C ILE A 91 0.69 2.56 4.49
N GLN A 92 0.10 3.73 4.35
CA GLN A 92 0.81 5.00 4.37
C GLN A 92 0.84 5.53 5.78
N PHE A 93 2.02 5.80 6.32
CA PHE A 93 2.19 6.35 7.66
C PHE A 93 2.23 7.87 7.68
N PHE A 94 2.87 8.46 6.69
CA PHE A 94 3.00 9.90 6.51
C PHE A 94 3.36 10.21 5.05
N HIS A 95 3.30 11.48 4.67
CA HIS A 95 3.76 11.97 3.38
C HIS A 95 4.79 13.07 3.58
N GLY A 96 5.86 13.05 2.79
CA GLY A 96 6.96 14.02 2.91
C GLY A 96 6.54 15.46 2.61
N ASP A 97 5.61 15.64 1.66
CA ASP A 97 5.17 16.94 1.15
C ASP A 97 3.78 17.36 1.65
N TYR A 98 3.00 16.42 2.23
CA TYR A 98 1.62 16.66 2.68
C TYR A 98 1.45 16.23 4.13
N GLU A 99 1.82 17.13 5.06
CA GLU A 99 1.77 16.85 6.50
C GLU A 99 0.35 16.57 7.04
N GLU A 100 -0.67 17.04 6.32
CA GLU A 100 -2.08 16.81 6.67
C GLU A 100 -2.57 15.39 6.39
N ILE A 101 -1.84 14.60 5.61
CA ILE A 101 -2.22 13.21 5.32
C ILE A 101 -2.04 12.36 6.59
N ARG A 102 -3.17 11.84 7.08
CA ARG A 102 -3.18 10.93 8.22
C ARG A 102 -2.71 9.54 7.81
N PRO A 103 -2.22 8.72 8.77
CA PRO A 103 -1.96 7.32 8.51
C PRO A 103 -3.17 6.63 7.89
N THR A 104 -2.98 6.06 6.70
CA THR A 104 -4.08 5.63 5.83
C THR A 104 -3.76 4.27 5.20
N LEU A 105 -4.75 3.38 5.13
CA LEU A 105 -4.74 2.20 4.29
C LEU A 105 -5.27 2.58 2.92
N ILE A 106 -4.49 2.36 1.87
CA ILE A 106 -4.87 2.62 0.48
C ILE A 106 -4.92 1.29 -0.24
N ASN A 107 -6.04 1.02 -0.87
CA ASN A 107 -6.27 -0.16 -1.68
C ASN A 107 -6.53 0.24 -3.11
N SER A 108 -6.05 -0.56 -4.06
CA SER A 108 -6.35 -0.34 -5.46
C SER A 108 -6.41 -1.63 -6.27
N VAL A 109 -7.05 -1.51 -7.43
CA VAL A 109 -7.04 -2.51 -8.50
C VAL A 109 -6.52 -1.81 -9.74
N MET A 110 -5.42 -2.33 -10.30
CA MET A 110 -4.91 -1.92 -11.60
C MET A 110 -5.34 -2.92 -12.65
N ILE A 111 -5.84 -2.41 -13.77
CA ILE A 111 -6.34 -3.18 -14.90
C ILE A 111 -5.50 -2.78 -16.11
N PHE A 112 -4.81 -3.75 -16.67
CA PHE A 112 -3.94 -3.54 -17.83
C PHE A 112 -4.73 -3.66 -19.14
N PRO A 113 -4.47 -2.82 -20.15
CA PRO A 113 -5.11 -2.92 -21.46
C PRO A 113 -4.70 -4.19 -22.22
N GLN A 114 -3.52 -4.73 -21.89
CA GLN A 114 -3.00 -6.00 -22.41
C GLN A 114 -2.38 -6.81 -21.26
N PRO A 115 -2.47 -8.15 -21.31
CA PRO A 115 -1.87 -8.99 -20.29
C PRO A 115 -0.36 -8.79 -20.16
N ILE A 116 0.14 -8.69 -18.94
CA ILE A 116 1.57 -8.58 -18.63
C ILE A 116 2.15 -9.98 -18.44
N ALA A 117 3.21 -10.30 -19.21
CA ALA A 117 3.87 -11.59 -19.13
C ALA A 117 4.80 -11.69 -17.91
N ASP A 118 5.60 -10.67 -17.64
CA ASP A 118 6.48 -10.61 -16.47
C ASP A 118 6.02 -9.52 -15.51
N VAL A 119 4.96 -9.83 -14.78
CA VAL A 119 4.39 -8.91 -13.80
C VAL A 119 5.38 -8.59 -12.66
N LYS A 120 6.29 -9.51 -12.33
CA LYS A 120 7.27 -9.27 -11.25
C LYS A 120 8.32 -8.25 -11.66
N ASP A 121 8.76 -8.27 -12.91
CA ASP A 121 9.66 -7.26 -13.44
C ASP A 121 8.94 -5.92 -13.59
N TYR A 122 7.70 -5.95 -14.05
CA TYR A 122 6.86 -4.76 -14.16
C TYR A 122 6.75 -4.01 -12.82
N ILE A 123 6.31 -4.70 -11.75
CA ILE A 123 6.12 -4.07 -10.43
C ILE A 123 7.44 -3.66 -9.76
N LYS A 124 8.57 -4.24 -10.14
CA LYS A 124 9.89 -3.92 -9.61
C LYS A 124 10.32 -2.49 -9.96
N ASN A 125 9.89 -2.02 -11.13
CA ASN A 125 10.15 -0.67 -11.63
C ASN A 125 8.97 0.28 -11.37
N TRP A 126 7.85 -0.24 -10.87
CA TRP A 126 6.66 0.53 -10.65
C TRP A 126 6.58 1.00 -9.19
N TRP A 127 6.73 2.28 -9.02
CA TRP A 127 6.72 2.94 -7.73
C TRP A 127 5.34 3.52 -7.46
N LEU A 128 4.57 2.86 -6.62
CA LEU A 128 3.24 3.31 -6.24
C LEU A 128 3.22 4.68 -5.62
N LYS A 129 4.30 5.08 -4.97
CA LYS A 129 4.44 6.42 -4.44
C LYS A 129 4.22 7.48 -5.50
N TYR A 130 4.65 7.26 -6.74
CA TYR A 130 4.52 8.23 -7.82
C TYR A 130 3.07 8.33 -8.32
N THR A 131 2.37 7.22 -8.43
CA THR A 131 0.97 7.22 -8.90
C THR A 131 -0.01 7.73 -7.86
N VAL A 132 0.25 7.50 -6.57
CA VAL A 132 -0.70 7.82 -5.49
C VAL A 132 -0.37 9.14 -4.80
N TYR A 133 0.85 9.68 -4.90
CA TYR A 133 1.32 10.75 -4.02
C TYR A 133 1.92 11.99 -4.69
N GLU A 134 2.13 12.00 -5.99
CA GLU A 134 2.76 13.16 -6.66
C GLU A 134 1.81 14.31 -6.95
N ASP A 135 0.50 14.07 -7.04
CA ASP A 135 -0.46 15.12 -7.37
C ASP A 135 -1.20 15.63 -6.11
N LYS A 136 -1.35 16.95 -6.01
CA LYS A 136 -2.16 17.60 -4.96
C LYS A 136 -3.61 17.11 -4.92
N GLY A 137 -4.16 16.70 -6.06
CA GLY A 137 -5.49 16.11 -6.17
C GLY A 137 -5.65 14.85 -5.32
N TRP A 138 -4.63 14.04 -5.24
CA TRP A 138 -4.62 12.83 -4.41
C TRP A 138 -4.72 13.10 -2.91
N GLY A 139 -4.14 14.19 -2.42
CA GLY A 139 -4.28 14.59 -1.02
C GLY A 139 -5.74 14.87 -0.62
N GLU A 140 -6.53 15.46 -1.51
CA GLU A 140 -7.97 15.69 -1.29
C GLU A 140 -8.79 14.41 -1.43
N ILE A 141 -8.48 13.58 -2.39
CA ILE A 141 -9.08 12.27 -2.61
C ILE A 141 -8.87 11.37 -1.40
N LEU A 142 -7.65 11.34 -0.86
CA LEU A 142 -7.30 10.57 0.34
C LEU A 142 -8.05 11.06 1.59
N LYS A 143 -8.42 12.33 1.66
CA LYS A 143 -9.22 12.88 2.77
C LYS A 143 -10.67 12.39 2.76
N ASN A 144 -11.24 12.16 1.60
CA ASN A 144 -12.67 11.87 1.44
C ASN A 144 -13.03 10.39 1.57
N GLY A 145 -12.07 9.47 1.45
CA GLY A 145 -12.31 8.03 1.53
C GLY A 145 -13.21 7.49 0.41
N GLU A 146 -13.42 8.26 -0.65
CA GLU A 146 -14.26 7.90 -1.78
C GLU A 146 -13.53 6.98 -2.74
N LEU A 147 -14.31 6.28 -3.57
CA LEU A 147 -13.80 5.50 -4.68
C LEU A 147 -13.38 6.44 -5.81
N ASN A 148 -12.16 6.26 -6.27
CA ASN A 148 -11.59 7.05 -7.35
C ASN A 148 -11.14 6.13 -8.49
N GLU A 149 -11.10 6.69 -9.68
CA GLU A 149 -10.68 6.00 -10.88
C GLU A 149 -9.79 6.94 -11.70
N ASP A 150 -8.68 6.42 -12.18
CA ASP A 150 -7.76 7.11 -13.05
C ASP A 150 -7.38 6.21 -14.23
N ILE A 151 -7.08 6.81 -15.37
CA ILE A 151 -6.57 6.13 -16.57
C ILE A 151 -5.36 6.90 -17.02
N ASP A 152 -4.19 6.27 -16.97
CA ASP A 152 -2.94 6.89 -17.36
C ASP A 152 -2.71 6.93 -18.89
N GLU A 153 -1.56 7.47 -19.31
CA GLU A 153 -1.18 7.56 -20.73
C GLU A 153 -0.97 6.19 -21.40
N GLU A 154 -0.71 5.14 -20.62
CA GLU A 154 -0.57 3.75 -21.08
C GLU A 154 -1.91 2.98 -21.09
N GLU A 155 -3.02 3.69 -20.89
CA GLU A 155 -4.38 3.12 -20.78
C GLU A 155 -4.55 2.15 -19.60
N ILE A 156 -3.69 2.22 -18.60
CA ILE A 156 -3.83 1.45 -17.37
C ILE A 156 -4.91 2.12 -16.52
N ARG A 157 -5.97 1.37 -16.26
CA ARG A 157 -7.07 1.83 -15.43
C ARG A 157 -6.79 1.47 -13.97
N THR A 158 -6.75 2.45 -13.10
CA THR A 158 -6.55 2.27 -11.66
C THR A 158 -7.79 2.70 -10.90
N ILE A 159 -8.40 1.77 -10.17
CA ILE A 159 -9.50 2.03 -9.22
C ILE A 159 -8.90 1.98 -7.84
N PHE A 160 -9.08 3.03 -7.05
CA PHE A 160 -8.50 3.10 -5.71
C PHE A 160 -9.39 3.79 -4.69
N TRP A 161 -9.17 3.47 -3.44
CA TRP A 161 -9.85 4.06 -2.29
C TRP A 161 -8.94 4.02 -1.07
N CYS A 162 -9.29 4.80 -0.07
CA CYS A 162 -8.56 4.82 1.18
C CYS A 162 -9.50 4.66 2.40
N ARG A 163 -8.87 4.26 3.51
CA ARG A 163 -9.50 4.19 4.83
C ARG A 163 -8.51 4.68 5.87
N ASP A 164 -8.97 5.51 6.81
CA ASP A 164 -8.15 5.94 7.95
C ASP A 164 -7.63 4.68 8.68
N LEU A 165 -6.31 4.57 8.82
CA LEU A 165 -5.68 3.41 9.44
C LEU A 165 -6.16 3.19 10.87
N LEU A 166 -6.43 4.27 11.61
CA LEU A 166 -6.92 4.22 12.98
C LEU A 166 -8.38 3.75 13.08
N SER A 167 -9.12 3.69 11.96
CA SER A 167 -10.48 3.13 11.92
C SER A 167 -10.51 1.61 11.77
N ILE A 168 -9.36 0.98 11.51
CA ILE A 168 -9.23 -0.47 11.39
C ILE A 168 -8.89 -1.02 12.78
N ASN A 169 -9.93 -1.39 13.52
CA ASN A 169 -9.80 -1.81 14.92
C ASN A 169 -9.71 -3.33 15.09
N GLY A 170 -9.84 -4.09 13.99
CA GLY A 170 -9.79 -5.54 14.07
C GLY A 170 -10.01 -6.25 12.74
N GLN A 171 -10.22 -7.54 12.83
CA GLN A 171 -10.36 -8.42 11.67
C GLN A 171 -11.59 -8.09 10.82
N LYS A 172 -12.68 -7.58 11.42
CA LYS A 172 -13.91 -7.26 10.68
C LYS A 172 -13.66 -6.19 9.61
N GLU A 173 -13.05 -5.09 9.99
CA GLU A 173 -12.76 -3.98 9.10
C GLU A 173 -11.78 -4.40 8.00
N LEU A 174 -10.81 -5.25 8.31
CA LEU A 174 -9.87 -5.80 7.33
C LEU A 174 -10.56 -6.72 6.33
N LEU A 175 -11.52 -7.54 6.76
CA LEU A 175 -12.32 -8.38 5.89
C LEU A 175 -13.23 -7.56 4.97
N GLU A 176 -13.79 -6.43 5.45
CA GLU A 176 -14.54 -5.49 4.60
C GLU A 176 -13.66 -4.94 3.46
N GLU A 177 -12.41 -4.56 3.76
CA GLU A 177 -11.46 -4.10 2.74
C GLU A 177 -11.09 -5.21 1.74
N LYS A 178 -10.87 -6.45 2.22
CA LYS A 178 -10.64 -7.62 1.38
C LYS A 178 -11.82 -7.87 0.42
N GLU A 179 -13.06 -7.86 0.92
CA GLU A 179 -14.24 -8.08 0.08
C GLU A 179 -14.35 -7.01 -0.99
N LYS A 180 -14.05 -5.76 -0.65
CA LYS A 180 -14.06 -4.64 -1.59
C LYS A 180 -12.98 -4.81 -2.68
N LEU A 181 -11.76 -5.22 -2.30
CA LEU A 181 -10.68 -5.55 -3.24
C LEU A 181 -11.12 -6.62 -4.23
N ILE A 182 -11.68 -7.72 -3.75
CA ILE A 182 -12.15 -8.84 -4.58
C ILE A 182 -13.29 -8.38 -5.51
N GLN A 183 -14.25 -7.63 -4.98
CA GLN A 183 -15.37 -7.10 -5.75
C GLN A 183 -14.90 -6.25 -6.94
N PHE A 184 -13.94 -5.35 -6.73
CA PHE A 184 -13.41 -4.50 -7.79
C PHE A 184 -12.49 -5.22 -8.74
N PHE A 185 -11.80 -6.26 -8.28
CA PHE A 185 -10.96 -7.08 -9.15
C PHE A 185 -11.78 -7.84 -10.21
N PHE A 186 -12.93 -8.36 -9.84
CA PHE A 186 -13.79 -9.15 -10.75
C PHE A 186 -14.85 -8.32 -11.48
N LYS A 187 -14.94 -7.03 -11.22
CA LYS A 187 -15.86 -6.11 -11.90
C LYS A 187 -15.26 -5.59 -13.21
#